data_523f200735ea09ed69a4f903cf255c22
#
_entry.id   523f200735ea09ed69a4f903cf255c22
#
_cell.length_a   1.000
_cell.length_b   1.000
_cell.length_c   1.000
_cell.angle_alpha   90.00
_cell.angle_beta   90.00
_cell.angle_gamma   90.00
#
_symmetry.space_group_name_H-M   'P 1'
#
loop_
_entity.id
_entity.type
_entity.pdbx_description
1 polymer ?
#
loop_
_entity_poly.entity_id
_entity_poly.type
_entity_poly.pdbx_seq_one_letter_code
_entity_poly.pdbx_strand_id
1 'polypeptide(L)'
;MEHACGKYADFEGLRERAVALRREGLSLRQIRDELQVHNKEVLQRLVEGEPPPEWTKRPRAKDDLRERARELRQRGWTYNRIQAELGCSKSSVSLWVRDLPHPEPKCTPEEQRERMNAGLVRLQASRQREREATKQAAATAVGELSDRELFLTGVALYWAEGTKDKPHARRECVEFVNSDPGMISVFLAWLDLLEVSRDRLHCRVMIHESADVADAEQHWADLVGIERSTLGRTILKKHNPTTVRKNTGDSYRGCLGIRVRQGADLYRRIEGAWYGIVVGANSAT
;
A
#
# COMPACT_ATOMS: atom_id res chain seq x y z
N MET A 1 -61.55 27.84 -54.28
CA MET A 1 -60.49 27.60 -53.33
C MET A 1 -60.96 26.54 -52.35
N GLU A 2 -60.69 25.26 -52.64
CA GLU A 2 -61.00 24.18 -51.76
C GLU A 2 -59.98 24.16 -50.57
N HIS A 3 -60.46 24.45 -49.40
CA HIS A 3 -59.62 24.26 -48.15
C HIS A 3 -59.44 22.78 -47.98
N ALA A 4 -58.18 22.33 -48.10
CA ALA A 4 -57.76 21.02 -47.69
C ALA A 4 -57.99 20.89 -46.17
N CYS A 5 -59.13 20.29 -45.80
CA CYS A 5 -59.45 19.95 -44.42
C CYS A 5 -58.43 18.88 -43.93
N GLY A 6 -57.55 19.23 -43.00
CA GLY A 6 -56.50 18.32 -42.49
C GLY A 6 -57.14 17.06 -41.93
N LYS A 7 -56.47 15.88 -42.05
CA LYS A 7 -56.92 14.54 -41.67
C LYS A 7 -57.45 14.41 -40.22
N TYR A 8 -57.29 15.46 -39.40
CA TYR A 8 -57.72 15.58 -37.99
C TYR A 8 -58.43 16.91 -37.72
N ALA A 9 -59.24 17.43 -38.65
CA ALA A 9 -59.88 18.74 -38.53
C ALA A 9 -60.88 18.83 -37.33
N ASP A 10 -61.42 17.69 -36.89
CA ASP A 10 -62.25 17.59 -35.68
C ASP A 10 -61.44 16.90 -34.54
N PHE A 11 -60.49 17.63 -34.01
CA PHE A 11 -59.64 17.08 -32.95
C PHE A 11 -60.43 16.87 -31.62
N GLU A 12 -61.34 17.75 -31.27
CA GLU A 12 -62.11 17.64 -30.01
C GLU A 12 -63.10 16.49 -30.10
N GLY A 13 -63.82 16.29 -31.20
CA GLY A 13 -64.74 15.14 -31.38
C GLY A 13 -63.96 13.80 -31.38
N LEU A 14 -62.76 13.76 -31.98
CA LEU A 14 -61.89 12.60 -31.90
C LEU A 14 -61.38 12.34 -30.48
N ARG A 15 -61.12 13.40 -29.70
CA ARG A 15 -60.69 13.30 -28.30
C ARG A 15 -61.80 12.73 -27.42
N GLU A 16 -63.03 13.23 -27.51
CA GLU A 16 -64.17 12.73 -26.76
C GLU A 16 -64.36 11.24 -27.01
N ARG A 17 -64.32 10.81 -28.27
CA ARG A 17 -64.45 9.40 -28.66
C ARG A 17 -63.26 8.56 -28.14
N ALA A 18 -62.03 9.04 -28.22
CA ALA A 18 -60.87 8.35 -27.72
C ALA A 18 -60.91 8.19 -26.19
N VAL A 19 -61.33 9.20 -25.46
CA VAL A 19 -61.55 9.16 -24.01
C VAL A 19 -62.66 8.18 -23.65
N ALA A 20 -63.80 8.16 -24.34
CA ALA A 20 -64.88 7.19 -24.11
C ALA A 20 -64.37 5.75 -24.28
N LEU A 21 -63.70 5.46 -25.39
CA LEU A 21 -63.13 4.14 -25.67
C LEU A 21 -62.05 3.76 -24.62
N ARG A 22 -61.28 4.75 -24.11
CA ARG A 22 -60.30 4.51 -23.05
C ARG A 22 -60.97 4.12 -21.74
N ARG A 23 -62.07 4.80 -21.37
CA ARG A 23 -62.89 4.47 -20.19
C ARG A 23 -63.61 3.15 -20.30
N GLU A 24 -63.98 2.71 -21.50
CA GLU A 24 -64.50 1.37 -21.78
C GLU A 24 -63.40 0.30 -21.68
N GLY A 25 -62.17 0.65 -21.41
CA GLY A 25 -61.07 -0.27 -21.18
C GLY A 25 -60.25 -0.65 -22.41
N LEU A 26 -60.32 0.12 -23.53
CA LEU A 26 -59.55 -0.19 -24.72
C LEU A 26 -58.09 0.29 -24.56
N SER A 27 -57.15 -0.49 -25.07
CA SER A 27 -55.75 -0.14 -25.19
C SER A 27 -55.50 0.91 -26.26
N LEU A 28 -54.38 1.64 -26.23
CA LEU A 28 -54.01 2.57 -27.27
C LEU A 28 -53.99 1.97 -28.68
N ARG A 29 -53.64 0.69 -28.80
CA ARG A 29 -53.63 -0.02 -30.08
C ARG A 29 -55.05 -0.23 -30.59
N GLN A 30 -55.98 -0.62 -29.76
CA GLN A 30 -57.38 -0.80 -30.10
C GLN A 30 -58.05 0.54 -30.47
N ILE A 31 -57.79 1.61 -29.68
CA ILE A 31 -58.27 2.97 -29.97
C ILE A 31 -57.73 3.48 -31.30
N ARG A 32 -56.44 3.21 -31.58
CA ARG A 32 -55.83 3.54 -32.90
C ARG A 32 -56.59 2.86 -34.04
N ASP A 33 -56.84 1.59 -33.88
CA ASP A 33 -57.48 0.78 -34.94
C ASP A 33 -58.92 1.16 -35.12
N GLU A 34 -59.67 1.50 -34.03
CA GLU A 34 -61.04 1.94 -34.06
C GLU A 34 -61.23 3.35 -34.67
N LEU A 35 -60.36 4.29 -34.27
CA LEU A 35 -60.44 5.67 -34.76
C LEU A 35 -59.61 5.93 -36.03
N GLN A 36 -58.91 4.91 -36.53
CA GLN A 36 -58.01 5.00 -37.70
C GLN A 36 -56.96 6.13 -37.58
N VAL A 37 -56.51 6.38 -36.33
CA VAL A 37 -55.51 7.41 -36.02
C VAL A 37 -54.14 6.75 -35.93
N HIS A 38 -53.39 6.75 -37.02
CA HIS A 38 -52.09 6.07 -37.11
C HIS A 38 -50.93 6.87 -36.54
N ASN A 39 -51.07 8.19 -36.33
CA ASN A 39 -50.03 9.01 -35.69
C ASN A 39 -50.00 8.78 -34.17
N LYS A 40 -48.91 8.25 -33.68
CA LYS A 40 -48.72 7.90 -32.24
C LYS A 40 -48.82 9.10 -31.31
N GLU A 41 -48.27 10.26 -31.74
CA GLU A 41 -48.27 11.48 -30.90
C GLU A 41 -49.67 12.06 -30.78
N VAL A 42 -50.43 12.08 -31.92
CA VAL A 42 -51.82 12.51 -31.91
C VAL A 42 -52.65 11.57 -31.02
N LEU A 43 -52.47 10.27 -31.16
CA LEU A 43 -53.19 9.29 -30.35
C LEU A 43 -52.90 9.46 -28.83
N GLN A 44 -51.65 9.74 -28.43
CA GLN A 44 -51.32 10.01 -27.04
C GLN A 44 -51.97 11.29 -26.50
N ARG A 45 -52.00 12.36 -27.32
CA ARG A 45 -52.67 13.61 -26.95
C ARG A 45 -54.19 13.45 -26.85
N LEU A 46 -54.81 12.62 -27.69
CA LEU A 46 -56.28 12.35 -27.63
C LEU A 46 -56.68 11.68 -26.29
N VAL A 47 -55.81 10.87 -25.68
CA VAL A 47 -56.12 10.19 -24.40
C VAL A 47 -55.33 10.77 -23.21
N GLU A 48 -54.76 11.99 -23.38
CA GLU A 48 -54.03 12.65 -22.36
C GLU A 48 -54.92 12.91 -21.13
N GLY A 49 -54.40 12.48 -19.93
CA GLY A 49 -55.16 12.55 -18.68
C GLY A 49 -55.96 11.30 -18.32
N GLU A 50 -56.16 10.36 -19.25
CA GLU A 50 -56.88 9.10 -18.97
C GLU A 50 -55.85 7.95 -18.68
N PRO A 51 -55.99 7.25 -17.52
CA PRO A 51 -55.09 6.17 -17.17
C PRO A 51 -55.22 4.97 -18.14
N PRO A 52 -54.18 4.15 -18.32
CA PRO A 52 -54.23 2.91 -19.06
C PRO A 52 -55.15 1.89 -18.34
N PRO A 53 -55.92 1.06 -19.07
CA PRO A 53 -56.74 0.02 -18.49
C PRO A 53 -55.90 -0.92 -17.61
N GLU A 54 -56.46 -1.41 -16.52
CA GLU A 54 -55.74 -2.25 -15.57
C GLU A 54 -55.17 -3.53 -16.18
N TRP A 55 -55.89 -4.16 -17.12
CA TRP A 55 -55.42 -5.35 -17.81
C TRP A 55 -54.18 -5.14 -18.69
N THR A 56 -53.84 -3.87 -19.04
CA THR A 56 -52.60 -3.53 -19.75
C THR A 56 -51.39 -3.41 -18.82
N LYS A 57 -51.62 -3.31 -17.52
CA LYS A 57 -50.58 -3.31 -16.49
C LYS A 57 -50.11 -4.75 -16.28
N ARG A 58 -49.02 -5.14 -16.93
CA ARG A 58 -48.39 -6.43 -16.65
C ARG A 58 -47.75 -6.38 -15.26
N PRO A 59 -48.15 -7.27 -14.32
CA PRO A 59 -47.41 -7.44 -13.09
C PRO A 59 -45.92 -7.68 -13.44
N ARG A 60 -45.00 -6.95 -12.85
CA ARG A 60 -43.59 -7.25 -13.05
C ARG A 60 -43.30 -8.57 -12.34
N ALA A 61 -42.58 -9.47 -12.99
CA ALA A 61 -42.28 -10.83 -12.49
C ALA A 61 -41.59 -10.87 -11.11
N LYS A 62 -41.31 -9.71 -10.49
CA LYS A 62 -40.67 -9.58 -9.18
C LYS A 62 -41.39 -8.61 -8.24
N ASP A 63 -42.67 -8.30 -8.49
CA ASP A 63 -43.43 -7.36 -7.65
C ASP A 63 -43.62 -7.93 -6.23
N ASP A 64 -43.88 -9.20 -6.08
CA ASP A 64 -43.99 -9.89 -4.77
C ASP A 64 -42.65 -9.83 -3.99
N LEU A 65 -41.55 -10.07 -4.68
CA LEU A 65 -40.20 -9.96 -4.07
C LEU A 65 -39.87 -8.52 -3.64
N ARG A 66 -40.32 -7.55 -4.41
CA ARG A 66 -40.17 -6.12 -4.08
C ARG A 66 -40.96 -5.76 -2.83
N GLU A 67 -42.20 -6.17 -2.76
CA GLU A 67 -43.08 -5.93 -1.60
C GLU A 67 -42.46 -6.56 -0.34
N ARG A 68 -42.05 -7.82 -0.44
CA ARG A 68 -41.42 -8.54 0.66
C ARG A 68 -40.08 -7.90 1.08
N ALA A 69 -39.29 -7.42 0.13
CA ALA A 69 -38.06 -6.70 0.45
C ALA A 69 -38.34 -5.40 1.23
N ARG A 70 -39.42 -4.68 0.88
CA ARG A 70 -39.80 -3.44 1.57
C ARG A 70 -40.28 -3.73 3.00
N GLU A 71 -41.10 -4.78 3.21
CA GLU A 71 -41.50 -5.21 4.56
C GLU A 71 -40.30 -5.55 5.45
N LEU A 72 -39.35 -6.34 4.91
CA LEU A 72 -38.15 -6.75 5.64
C LEU A 72 -37.29 -5.51 5.99
N ARG A 73 -37.22 -4.53 5.07
CA ARG A 73 -36.51 -3.27 5.31
C ARG A 73 -37.16 -2.45 6.43
N GLN A 74 -38.47 -2.32 6.45
CA GLN A 74 -39.21 -1.66 7.53
C GLN A 74 -38.99 -2.33 8.89
N ARG A 75 -38.72 -3.65 8.90
CA ARG A 75 -38.30 -4.39 10.11
C ARG A 75 -36.83 -4.22 10.47
N GLY A 76 -36.12 -3.26 9.85
CA GLY A 76 -34.73 -2.96 10.15
C GLY A 76 -33.69 -3.93 9.53
N TRP A 77 -34.08 -4.70 8.51
CA TRP A 77 -33.12 -5.62 7.86
C TRP A 77 -32.13 -4.88 6.96
N THR A 78 -30.89 -5.35 6.96
CA THR A 78 -29.86 -4.85 6.04
C THR A 78 -30.03 -5.43 4.64
N TYR A 79 -29.46 -4.76 3.62
CA TYR A 79 -29.50 -5.26 2.24
C TYR A 79 -28.96 -6.68 2.09
N ASN A 80 -27.85 -7.00 2.76
CA ASN A 80 -27.25 -8.33 2.70
C ASN A 80 -28.18 -9.41 3.29
N ARG A 81 -28.89 -9.09 4.38
CA ARG A 81 -29.83 -10.02 5.00
C ARG A 81 -31.07 -10.23 4.13
N ILE A 82 -31.61 -9.16 3.52
CA ILE A 82 -32.73 -9.23 2.59
C ILE A 82 -32.34 -10.01 1.34
N GLN A 83 -31.15 -9.80 0.81
CA GLN A 83 -30.60 -10.53 -0.33
C GLN A 83 -30.53 -12.03 -0.05
N ALA A 84 -30.00 -12.42 1.10
CA ALA A 84 -29.87 -13.82 1.50
C ALA A 84 -31.25 -14.50 1.65
N GLU A 85 -32.22 -13.78 2.22
CA GLU A 85 -33.60 -14.33 2.44
C GLU A 85 -34.38 -14.49 1.15
N LEU A 86 -34.30 -13.51 0.24
CA LEU A 86 -35.11 -13.48 -0.98
C LEU A 86 -34.44 -14.09 -2.20
N GLY A 87 -33.16 -14.45 -2.10
CA GLY A 87 -32.38 -15.00 -3.23
C GLY A 87 -32.22 -14.04 -4.42
N CYS A 88 -32.33 -12.73 -4.22
CA CYS A 88 -32.26 -11.73 -5.27
C CYS A 88 -30.96 -10.92 -5.23
N SER A 89 -30.63 -10.20 -6.29
CA SER A 89 -29.40 -9.39 -6.33
C SER A 89 -29.45 -8.20 -5.37
N LYS A 90 -28.31 -7.82 -4.81
CA LYS A 90 -28.17 -6.64 -3.94
C LYS A 90 -28.61 -5.34 -4.63
N SER A 91 -28.37 -5.23 -5.93
CA SER A 91 -28.80 -4.09 -6.76
C SER A 91 -30.32 -3.99 -6.84
N SER A 92 -31.02 -5.12 -6.98
CA SER A 92 -32.48 -5.17 -6.95
C SER A 92 -33.03 -4.74 -5.59
N VAL A 93 -32.47 -5.26 -4.50
CA VAL A 93 -32.84 -4.84 -3.13
C VAL A 93 -32.63 -3.34 -2.96
N SER A 94 -31.47 -2.83 -3.32
CA SER A 94 -31.15 -1.38 -3.22
C SER A 94 -32.17 -0.52 -3.98
N LEU A 95 -32.53 -0.91 -5.22
CA LEU A 95 -33.52 -0.21 -6.02
C LEU A 95 -34.91 -0.20 -5.38
N TRP A 96 -35.33 -1.33 -4.79
CA TRP A 96 -36.66 -1.49 -4.24
C TRP A 96 -36.90 -0.79 -2.89
N VAL A 97 -35.82 -0.57 -2.10
CA VAL A 97 -35.92 -0.06 -0.72
C VAL A 97 -35.15 1.23 -0.49
N ARG A 98 -34.64 1.88 -1.56
CA ARG A 98 -33.84 3.11 -1.44
C ARG A 98 -34.56 4.29 -0.79
N ASP A 99 -35.86 4.31 -0.89
CA ASP A 99 -36.77 5.32 -0.34
C ASP A 99 -37.17 5.06 1.13
N LEU A 100 -36.79 3.89 1.67
CA LEU A 100 -37.05 3.54 3.07
C LEU A 100 -35.87 3.92 3.96
N PRO A 101 -36.12 4.22 5.25
CA PRO A 101 -35.09 4.61 6.19
C PRO A 101 -34.03 3.52 6.34
N HIS A 102 -32.81 3.96 6.60
CA HIS A 102 -31.74 3.02 6.94
C HIS A 102 -32.01 2.38 8.31
N PRO A 103 -31.69 1.10 8.52
CA PRO A 103 -31.73 0.50 9.84
C PRO A 103 -30.81 1.26 10.78
N GLU A 104 -31.18 1.39 12.02
CA GLU A 104 -30.32 1.96 13.04
C GLU A 104 -28.98 1.23 13.09
N PRO A 105 -27.86 1.94 13.17
CA PRO A 105 -26.56 1.33 13.29
C PRO A 105 -26.50 0.51 14.59
N LYS A 106 -25.99 -0.74 14.49
CA LYS A 106 -25.89 -1.65 15.64
C LYS A 106 -24.85 -1.24 16.68
N CYS A 107 -24.07 -0.20 16.41
CA CYS A 107 -23.04 0.32 17.29
C CYS A 107 -22.90 1.83 17.09
N THR A 108 -22.48 2.50 18.14
CA THR A 108 -22.17 3.94 18.09
C THR A 108 -20.98 4.21 17.16
N PRO A 109 -20.83 5.45 16.66
CA PRO A 109 -19.65 5.82 15.88
C PRO A 109 -18.33 5.60 16.65
N GLU A 110 -18.33 5.72 17.96
CA GLU A 110 -17.19 5.48 18.84
C GLU A 110 -16.85 3.99 18.91
N GLU A 111 -17.82 3.13 19.18
CA GLU A 111 -17.61 1.67 19.15
C GLU A 111 -17.14 1.16 17.79
N GLN A 112 -17.62 1.79 16.70
CA GLN A 112 -17.16 1.46 15.36
C GLN A 112 -15.69 1.84 15.15
N ARG A 113 -15.27 3.02 15.63
CA ARG A 113 -13.85 3.45 15.58
C ARG A 113 -12.97 2.52 16.41
N GLU A 114 -13.39 2.16 17.61
CA GLU A 114 -12.66 1.24 18.48
C GLU A 114 -12.46 -0.13 17.84
N ARG A 115 -13.52 -0.69 17.24
CA ARG A 115 -13.44 -1.96 16.50
C ARG A 115 -12.51 -1.87 15.29
N MET A 116 -12.55 -0.75 14.54
CA MET A 116 -11.65 -0.51 13.42
C MET A 116 -10.20 -0.41 13.90
N ASN A 117 -9.93 0.37 14.97
CA ASN A 117 -8.60 0.51 15.54
C ASN A 117 -8.07 -0.82 16.09
N ALA A 118 -8.89 -1.59 16.81
CA ALA A 118 -8.51 -2.93 17.27
C ALA A 118 -8.19 -3.87 16.09
N GLY A 119 -8.94 -3.78 14.99
CA GLY A 119 -8.66 -4.51 13.75
C GLY A 119 -7.31 -4.13 13.12
N LEU A 120 -7.01 -2.83 13.05
CA LEU A 120 -5.74 -2.32 12.54
C LEU A 120 -4.55 -2.76 13.40
N VAL A 121 -4.68 -2.68 14.73
CA VAL A 121 -3.64 -3.14 15.67
C VAL A 121 -3.36 -4.64 15.50
N ARG A 122 -4.39 -5.47 15.39
CA ARG A 122 -4.23 -6.91 15.13
C ARG A 122 -3.54 -7.18 13.79
N LEU A 123 -3.94 -6.46 12.73
CA LEU A 123 -3.32 -6.59 11.41
C LEU A 123 -1.85 -6.17 11.43
N GLN A 124 -1.51 -5.06 12.11
CA GLN A 124 -0.13 -4.62 12.28
C GLN A 124 0.71 -5.65 13.05
N ALA A 125 0.17 -6.18 14.14
CA ALA A 125 0.83 -7.22 14.92
C ALA A 125 1.05 -8.52 14.13
N SER A 126 0.09 -8.90 13.27
CA SER A 126 0.25 -10.06 12.38
C SER A 126 1.35 -9.83 11.36
N ARG A 127 1.34 -8.67 10.68
CA ARG A 127 2.39 -8.29 9.72
C ARG A 127 3.77 -8.20 10.35
N GLN A 128 3.86 -7.71 11.60
CA GLN A 128 5.13 -7.65 12.30
C GLN A 128 5.67 -9.05 12.62
N ARG A 129 4.82 -9.96 13.09
CA ARG A 129 5.21 -11.37 13.31
C ARG A 129 5.70 -12.05 12.04
N GLU A 130 5.02 -11.83 10.92
CA GLU A 130 5.43 -12.37 9.62
C GLU A 130 6.79 -11.82 9.18
N ARG A 131 7.02 -10.51 9.34
CA ARG A 131 8.33 -9.88 9.07
C ARG A 131 9.45 -10.50 9.91
N GLU A 132 9.22 -10.65 11.22
CA GLU A 132 10.23 -11.22 12.11
C GLU A 132 10.47 -12.71 11.81
N ALA A 133 9.44 -13.48 11.51
CA ALA A 133 9.58 -14.87 11.10
C ALA A 133 10.38 -15.00 9.80
N THR A 134 10.12 -14.14 8.80
CA THR A 134 10.87 -14.12 7.53
C THR A 134 12.34 -13.76 7.77
N LYS A 135 12.62 -12.74 8.58
CA LYS A 135 13.99 -12.35 8.92
C LYS A 135 14.73 -13.49 9.66
N GLN A 136 14.07 -14.09 10.63
CA GLN A 136 14.65 -15.18 11.41
C GLN A 136 14.94 -16.40 10.52
N ALA A 137 14.03 -16.77 9.64
CA ALA A 137 14.24 -17.87 8.69
C ALA A 137 15.43 -17.58 7.75
N ALA A 138 15.54 -16.35 7.24
CA ALA A 138 16.67 -15.95 6.40
C ALA A 138 17.99 -15.96 7.17
N ALA A 139 18.01 -15.45 8.42
CA ALA A 139 19.21 -15.51 9.26
C ALA A 139 19.66 -16.94 9.55
N THR A 140 18.69 -17.83 9.85
CA THR A 140 18.98 -19.25 10.07
C THR A 140 19.50 -19.93 8.81
N ALA A 141 19.00 -19.55 7.64
CA ALA A 141 19.45 -20.12 6.35
C ALA A 141 20.89 -19.73 5.98
N VAL A 142 21.38 -18.59 6.47
CA VAL A 142 22.80 -18.19 6.28
C VAL A 142 23.72 -19.14 7.06
N GLY A 143 23.35 -19.49 8.30
CA GLY A 143 24.17 -20.38 9.15
C GLY A 143 25.52 -19.77 9.54
N GLU A 144 26.49 -20.64 9.80
CA GLU A 144 27.88 -20.26 10.07
C GLU A 144 28.64 -20.06 8.76
N LEU A 145 29.40 -18.97 8.67
CA LEU A 145 30.20 -18.69 7.48
C LEU A 145 31.52 -19.47 7.54
N SER A 146 31.86 -20.14 6.46
CA SER A 146 33.21 -20.65 6.25
C SER A 146 34.22 -19.51 6.04
N ASP A 147 35.52 -19.78 6.24
CA ASP A 147 36.59 -18.80 5.99
C ASP A 147 36.52 -18.22 4.58
N ARG A 148 36.18 -19.03 3.59
CA ARG A 148 36.02 -18.56 2.20
C ARG A 148 34.83 -17.64 2.04
N GLU A 149 33.69 -17.93 2.63
CA GLU A 149 32.50 -17.09 2.59
C GLU A 149 32.76 -15.76 3.31
N LEU A 150 33.37 -15.81 4.50
CA LEU A 150 33.78 -14.63 5.23
C LEU A 150 34.79 -13.78 4.45
N PHE A 151 35.78 -14.43 3.78
CA PHE A 151 36.74 -13.73 2.94
C PHE A 151 36.06 -12.98 1.80
N LEU A 152 35.21 -13.64 1.02
CA LEU A 152 34.50 -13.03 -0.11
C LEU A 152 33.57 -11.91 0.36
N THR A 153 32.84 -12.15 1.43
CA THR A 153 31.93 -11.15 2.05
C THR A 153 32.71 -9.92 2.51
N GLY A 154 33.86 -10.11 3.17
CA GLY A 154 34.72 -9.01 3.62
C GLY A 154 35.31 -8.18 2.47
N VAL A 155 35.79 -8.84 1.41
CA VAL A 155 36.26 -8.14 0.19
C VAL A 155 35.15 -7.32 -0.43
N ALA A 156 33.95 -7.89 -0.61
CA ALA A 156 32.78 -7.21 -1.19
C ALA A 156 32.32 -6.04 -0.29
N LEU A 157 32.25 -6.24 1.03
CA LEU A 157 31.92 -5.22 2.00
C LEU A 157 32.91 -4.04 1.94
N TYR A 158 34.21 -4.34 1.97
CA TYR A 158 35.24 -3.31 1.85
C TYR A 158 35.16 -2.58 0.52
N TRP A 159 34.92 -3.32 -0.58
CA TRP A 159 34.80 -2.69 -1.90
C TRP A 159 33.54 -1.81 -2.02
N ALA A 160 32.49 -2.10 -1.32
CA ALA A 160 31.29 -1.25 -1.28
C ALA A 160 31.52 0.03 -0.45
N GLU A 161 32.02 -0.09 0.77
CA GLU A 161 31.99 0.95 1.81
C GLU A 161 33.36 1.49 2.21
N GLY A 162 34.45 0.76 1.93
CA GLY A 162 35.81 1.17 2.30
C GLY A 162 36.38 2.27 1.42
N THR A 163 37.44 2.90 1.89
CA THR A 163 38.20 3.92 1.13
C THR A 163 38.94 3.27 -0.03
N LYS A 164 38.89 3.87 -1.23
CA LYS A 164 39.60 3.41 -2.43
C LYS A 164 40.68 4.37 -2.81
N ASP A 165 41.78 3.82 -3.34
CA ASP A 165 42.81 4.57 -3.99
C ASP A 165 42.27 5.27 -5.25
N LYS A 166 42.77 6.46 -5.53
CA LYS A 166 42.40 7.25 -6.71
C LYS A 166 43.65 7.57 -7.53
N PRO A 167 43.62 7.40 -8.86
CA PRO A 167 44.82 7.65 -9.70
C PRO A 167 45.41 9.04 -9.53
N HIS A 168 44.56 10.05 -9.26
CA HIS A 168 45.00 11.46 -9.08
C HIS A 168 45.34 11.82 -7.62
N ALA A 169 45.11 10.91 -6.66
CA ALA A 169 45.37 11.11 -5.23
C ALA A 169 45.70 9.77 -4.58
N ARG A 170 46.86 9.19 -4.97
CA ARG A 170 47.29 7.86 -4.52
C ARG A 170 47.35 7.75 -3.00
N ARG A 171 46.53 6.86 -2.45
CA ARG A 171 46.45 6.61 -1.02
C ARG A 171 46.06 5.16 -0.77
N GLU A 172 47.02 4.27 -0.92
CA GLU A 172 46.82 2.85 -0.64
C GLU A 172 46.70 2.63 0.89
N CYS A 173 45.50 2.76 1.40
CA CYS A 173 45.24 2.53 2.82
C CYS A 173 43.92 1.80 3.01
N VAL A 174 43.87 0.89 4.00
CA VAL A 174 42.62 0.24 4.41
C VAL A 174 41.99 1.13 5.48
N GLU A 175 40.90 1.76 5.13
CA GLU A 175 40.08 2.57 6.04
C GLU A 175 38.58 2.26 5.77
N PHE A 176 37.84 1.93 6.84
CA PHE A 176 36.45 1.59 6.79
C PHE A 176 35.68 2.44 7.80
N VAL A 177 34.57 3.07 7.36
CA VAL A 177 33.79 3.96 8.21
C VAL A 177 32.34 3.56 8.11
N ASN A 178 31.74 3.17 9.21
CA ASN A 178 30.32 2.80 9.24
C ASN A 178 29.65 3.16 10.56
N SER A 179 28.32 3.29 10.53
CA SER A 179 27.47 3.51 11.71
C SER A 179 26.72 2.26 12.15
N ASP A 180 26.77 1.19 11.36
CA ASP A 180 26.13 -0.09 11.69
C ASP A 180 27.10 -0.99 12.44
N PRO A 181 26.78 -1.36 13.71
CA PRO A 181 27.64 -2.26 14.50
C PRO A 181 27.82 -3.63 13.84
N GLY A 182 26.80 -4.14 13.14
CA GLY A 182 26.89 -5.41 12.41
C GLY A 182 27.90 -5.37 11.29
N MET A 183 27.92 -4.29 10.50
CA MET A 183 28.94 -4.10 9.46
C MET A 183 30.36 -3.97 10.03
N ILE A 184 30.51 -3.29 11.16
CA ILE A 184 31.79 -3.19 11.89
C ILE A 184 32.22 -4.58 12.39
N SER A 185 31.31 -5.37 12.97
CA SER A 185 31.61 -6.72 13.46
C SER A 185 32.07 -7.66 12.33
N VAL A 186 31.38 -7.64 11.17
CA VAL A 186 31.78 -8.44 10.01
C VAL A 186 33.16 -7.99 9.48
N PHE A 187 33.40 -6.69 9.41
CA PHE A 187 34.70 -6.14 9.00
C PHE A 187 35.83 -6.56 9.94
N LEU A 188 35.60 -6.54 11.27
CA LEU A 188 36.58 -6.97 12.28
C LEU A 188 36.86 -8.49 12.20
N ALA A 189 35.81 -9.32 12.05
CA ALA A 189 35.98 -10.76 11.88
C ALA A 189 36.77 -11.09 10.59
N TRP A 190 36.54 -10.34 9.52
CA TRP A 190 37.31 -10.45 8.28
C TRP A 190 38.77 -10.03 8.44
N LEU A 191 39.05 -8.95 9.20
CA LEU A 191 40.45 -8.57 9.51
C LEU A 191 41.15 -9.62 10.35
N ASP A 192 40.44 -10.27 11.29
CA ASP A 192 40.98 -11.39 12.08
C ASP A 192 41.33 -12.58 11.18
N LEU A 193 40.46 -12.93 10.22
CA LEU A 193 40.73 -13.95 9.20
C LEU A 193 41.97 -13.63 8.35
N LEU A 194 42.25 -12.33 8.10
CA LEU A 194 43.44 -11.85 7.40
C LEU A 194 44.65 -11.67 8.31
N GLU A 195 44.60 -12.16 9.54
CA GLU A 195 45.66 -12.10 10.54
C GLU A 195 46.11 -10.65 10.85
N VAL A 196 45.20 -9.67 10.77
CA VAL A 196 45.45 -8.28 11.12
C VAL A 196 45.27 -8.09 12.62
N SER A 197 46.37 -7.96 13.35
CA SER A 197 46.31 -7.78 14.81
C SER A 197 45.67 -6.46 15.25
N ARG A 198 45.02 -6.44 16.42
CA ARG A 198 44.26 -5.27 16.93
C ARG A 198 45.13 -4.04 17.19
N ASP A 199 46.39 -4.22 17.54
CA ASP A 199 47.38 -3.12 17.71
C ASP A 199 47.66 -2.34 16.42
N ARG A 200 47.38 -2.94 15.26
CA ARG A 200 47.45 -2.25 13.97
C ARG A 200 46.21 -1.41 13.67
N LEU A 201 45.15 -1.55 14.44
CA LEU A 201 43.94 -0.80 14.21
C LEU A 201 44.01 0.60 14.84
N HIS A 202 43.71 1.61 14.07
CA HIS A 202 43.51 2.97 14.55
C HIS A 202 42.02 3.30 14.43
N CYS A 203 41.34 3.26 15.58
CA CYS A 203 39.91 3.47 15.68
C CYS A 203 39.58 4.88 16.15
N ARG A 204 38.60 5.56 15.53
CA ARG A 204 38.12 6.88 15.95
C ARG A 204 36.62 7.01 15.76
N VAL A 205 35.95 7.67 16.69
CA VAL A 205 34.53 7.96 16.59
C VAL A 205 34.31 9.26 15.84
N MET A 206 33.29 9.27 14.98
CA MET A 206 32.80 10.46 14.30
C MET A 206 31.34 10.66 14.68
N ILE A 207 31.07 11.67 15.49
CA ILE A 207 29.76 11.88 16.08
C ILE A 207 29.41 13.38 16.08
N HIS A 208 28.13 13.68 16.20
CA HIS A 208 27.70 15.08 16.32
C HIS A 208 27.99 15.63 17.74
N GLU A 209 28.33 16.90 17.82
CA GLU A 209 28.67 17.59 19.08
C GLU A 209 27.56 17.57 20.12
N SER A 210 26.29 17.43 19.74
CA SER A 210 25.14 17.37 20.64
C SER A 210 24.80 15.97 21.19
N ALA A 211 25.57 14.94 20.80
CA ALA A 211 25.34 13.57 21.25
C ALA A 211 26.20 13.24 22.47
N ASP A 212 25.86 12.14 23.16
CA ASP A 212 26.70 11.62 24.22
C ASP A 212 27.97 10.95 23.65
N VAL A 213 29.04 11.74 23.64
CA VAL A 213 30.34 11.31 23.10
C VAL A 213 30.93 10.19 23.94
N ALA A 214 30.82 10.27 25.28
CA ALA A 214 31.45 9.32 26.17
C ALA A 214 30.81 7.93 26.05
N ASP A 215 29.47 7.86 25.96
CA ASP A 215 28.75 6.63 25.75
C ASP A 215 29.01 6.03 24.36
N ALA A 216 29.10 6.86 23.32
CA ALA A 216 29.44 6.40 21.98
C ALA A 216 30.88 5.83 21.89
N GLU A 217 31.86 6.49 22.53
CA GLU A 217 33.24 5.99 22.60
C GLU A 217 33.31 4.65 23.32
N GLN A 218 32.62 4.49 24.46
CA GLN A 218 32.58 3.25 25.19
C GLN A 218 31.94 2.13 24.38
N HIS A 219 30.77 2.40 23.76
CA HIS A 219 30.09 1.45 22.90
C HIS A 219 30.98 0.89 21.77
N TRP A 220 31.70 1.77 21.09
CA TRP A 220 32.57 1.37 19.99
C TRP A 220 33.86 0.70 20.47
N ALA A 221 34.40 1.11 21.61
CA ALA A 221 35.57 0.46 22.22
C ALA A 221 35.23 -0.98 22.61
N ASP A 222 34.09 -1.19 23.27
CA ASP A 222 33.60 -2.51 23.65
C ASP A 222 33.40 -3.42 22.43
N LEU A 223 32.79 -2.88 21.34
CA LEU A 223 32.57 -3.65 20.11
C LEU A 223 33.88 -4.08 19.44
N VAL A 224 34.90 -3.22 19.45
CA VAL A 224 36.22 -3.53 18.87
C VAL A 224 37.04 -4.44 19.79
N GLY A 225 36.73 -4.46 21.08
CA GLY A 225 37.49 -5.18 22.11
C GLY A 225 38.81 -4.47 22.48
N ILE A 226 38.77 -3.12 22.59
CA ILE A 226 39.93 -2.29 22.99
C ILE A 226 39.57 -1.36 24.15
N GLU A 227 40.60 -0.90 24.88
CA GLU A 227 40.39 0.12 25.89
C GLU A 227 39.92 1.46 25.23
N ARG A 228 38.94 2.12 25.85
CA ARG A 228 38.44 3.42 25.38
C ARG A 228 39.56 4.44 25.20
N SER A 229 40.57 4.44 26.08
CA SER A 229 41.74 5.31 26.06
C SER A 229 42.61 5.14 24.83
N THR A 230 42.50 4.02 24.10
CA THR A 230 43.24 3.75 22.86
C THR A 230 42.55 4.28 21.61
N LEU A 231 41.31 4.76 21.73
CA LEU A 231 40.63 5.44 20.64
C LEU A 231 41.38 6.72 20.26
N GLY A 232 41.51 6.95 18.97
CA GLY A 232 41.98 8.21 18.46
C GLY A 232 41.02 9.35 18.75
N ARG A 233 41.48 10.60 18.62
CA ARG A 233 40.66 11.79 18.86
C ARG A 233 39.34 11.71 18.10
N THR A 234 38.24 11.83 18.83
CA THR A 234 36.88 11.86 18.30
C THR A 234 36.63 13.08 17.40
N ILE A 235 36.07 12.88 16.24
CA ILE A 235 35.70 13.94 15.30
C ILE A 235 34.27 14.41 15.59
N LEU A 236 34.17 15.63 16.09
CA LEU A 236 32.86 16.26 16.33
C LEU A 236 32.36 16.95 15.08
N LYS A 237 31.21 16.46 14.56
CA LYS A 237 30.50 17.13 13.46
C LYS A 237 29.65 18.27 14.02
N LYS A 238 29.86 19.49 13.52
CA LYS A 238 29.08 20.66 13.91
C LYS A 238 27.68 20.65 13.34
N HIS A 239 26.77 21.32 14.03
CA HIS A 239 25.40 21.49 13.57
C HIS A 239 25.36 22.23 12.22
N ASN A 240 24.64 21.66 11.24
CA ASN A 240 24.30 22.34 10.00
C ASN A 240 22.82 22.77 10.06
N PRO A 241 22.52 24.09 10.17
CA PRO A 241 21.15 24.58 10.34
C PRO A 241 20.22 24.28 9.14
N THR A 242 20.79 23.92 7.98
CA THR A 242 20.01 23.56 6.78
C THR A 242 19.53 22.11 6.76
N THR A 243 20.00 21.25 7.69
CA THR A 243 19.63 19.83 7.74
C THR A 243 18.76 19.50 8.95
N VAL A 244 17.56 18.95 8.70
CA VAL A 244 16.71 18.39 9.75
C VAL A 244 17.18 16.97 10.06
N ARG A 245 17.79 16.76 11.22
CA ARG A 245 18.25 15.42 11.66
C ARG A 245 17.06 14.61 12.14
N LYS A 246 16.94 13.40 11.61
CA LYS A 246 15.88 12.45 12.01
C LYS A 246 16.35 11.43 13.06
N ASN A 247 17.66 11.18 13.15
CA ASN A 247 18.24 10.20 14.08
C ASN A 247 19.03 10.94 15.17
N THR A 248 18.35 11.32 16.25
CA THR A 248 18.88 12.09 17.39
C THR A 248 18.54 11.43 18.73
N GLY A 249 18.03 10.17 18.73
CA GLY A 249 17.63 9.47 19.95
C GLY A 249 18.82 8.90 20.74
N ASP A 250 18.53 8.35 21.92
CA ASP A 250 19.51 7.76 22.87
C ASP A 250 20.33 6.61 22.28
N SER A 251 19.90 6.02 21.16
CA SER A 251 20.63 4.98 20.42
C SER A 251 21.64 5.50 19.40
N TYR A 252 21.77 6.83 19.23
CA TYR A 252 22.69 7.40 18.24
C TYR A 252 24.14 7.38 18.73
N ARG A 253 24.98 6.55 18.10
CA ARG A 253 26.40 6.36 18.43
C ARG A 253 27.36 6.91 17.38
N GLY A 254 26.88 7.67 16.40
CA GLY A 254 27.73 8.18 15.31
C GLY A 254 28.24 7.08 14.40
N CYS A 255 29.46 7.24 13.88
CA CYS A 255 30.14 6.25 13.07
C CYS A 255 31.50 5.92 13.69
N LEU A 256 31.91 4.65 13.55
CA LEU A 256 33.27 4.24 13.83
C LEU A 256 34.09 4.26 12.53
N GLY A 257 35.26 4.90 12.55
CA GLY A 257 36.28 4.78 11.53
C GLY A 257 37.41 3.88 11.99
N ILE A 258 37.70 2.82 11.25
CA ILE A 258 38.81 1.89 11.51
C ILE A 258 39.81 2.01 10.38
N ARG A 259 41.04 2.33 10.70
CA ARG A 259 42.15 2.41 9.76
C ARG A 259 43.23 1.40 10.15
N VAL A 260 43.67 0.59 9.19
CA VAL A 260 44.78 -0.36 9.40
C VAL A 260 46.10 0.36 9.16
N ARG A 261 46.96 0.40 10.19
CA ARG A 261 48.32 0.92 10.08
C ARG A 261 49.15 0.03 9.15
N GLN A 262 50.03 0.60 8.35
CA GLN A 262 50.87 -0.09 7.38
C GLN A 262 50.04 -1.00 6.43
N GLY A 263 48.91 -0.46 5.97
CA GLY A 263 47.89 -1.20 5.23
C GLY A 263 48.07 -1.22 3.70
N ALA A 264 49.14 -0.70 3.13
CA ALA A 264 49.27 -0.59 1.66
C ALA A 264 49.29 -1.95 0.95
N ASP A 265 50.07 -2.90 1.46
CA ASP A 265 50.09 -4.26 0.89
C ASP A 265 48.75 -4.96 1.05
N LEU A 266 48.15 -4.82 2.23
CA LEU A 266 46.79 -5.34 2.47
C LEU A 266 45.76 -4.75 1.48
N TYR A 267 45.84 -3.44 1.25
CA TYR A 267 44.98 -2.77 0.27
C TYR A 267 45.09 -3.39 -1.14
N ARG A 268 46.32 -3.58 -1.62
CA ARG A 268 46.57 -4.20 -2.93
C ARG A 268 46.04 -5.63 -3.06
N ARG A 269 46.19 -6.42 -1.97
CA ARG A 269 45.60 -7.77 -1.91
C ARG A 269 44.10 -7.75 -1.98
N ILE A 270 43.43 -6.82 -1.28
CA ILE A 270 41.96 -6.63 -1.31
C ILE A 270 41.54 -6.21 -2.74
N GLU A 271 42.20 -5.25 -3.34
CA GLU A 271 41.95 -4.80 -4.70
C GLU A 271 42.09 -5.96 -5.71
N GLY A 272 43.18 -6.72 -5.63
CA GLY A 272 43.41 -7.89 -6.46
C GLY A 272 42.34 -8.97 -6.26
N ALA A 273 41.93 -9.23 -5.00
CA ALA A 273 40.86 -10.18 -4.70
C ALA A 273 39.51 -9.73 -5.28
N TRP A 274 39.20 -8.43 -5.22
CA TRP A 274 38.02 -7.88 -5.85
C TRP A 274 38.00 -8.12 -7.36
N TYR A 275 39.10 -7.84 -8.06
CA TYR A 275 39.17 -8.15 -9.50
C TYR A 275 39.04 -9.64 -9.79
N GLY A 276 39.59 -10.50 -8.94
CA GLY A 276 39.39 -11.93 -9.02
C GLY A 276 37.92 -12.37 -8.90
N ILE A 277 37.18 -11.74 -7.97
CA ILE A 277 35.73 -11.95 -7.81
C ILE A 277 34.97 -11.54 -9.09
N VAL A 278 35.30 -10.36 -9.65
CA VAL A 278 34.66 -9.87 -10.89
C VAL A 278 34.89 -10.81 -12.06
N VAL A 279 36.13 -11.27 -12.24
CA VAL A 279 36.45 -12.23 -13.31
C VAL A 279 35.72 -13.55 -13.09
N GLY A 280 35.77 -14.12 -11.87
CA GLY A 280 35.12 -15.38 -11.55
C GLY A 280 33.58 -15.34 -11.72
N ALA A 281 32.95 -14.22 -11.37
CA ALA A 281 31.52 -14.04 -11.58
C ALA A 281 31.12 -14.02 -13.07
N ASN A 282 31.94 -13.36 -13.92
CA ASN A 282 31.68 -13.28 -15.35
C ASN A 282 32.02 -14.61 -16.12
N SER A 283 32.80 -15.48 -15.52
CA SER A 283 33.13 -16.79 -16.12
C SER A 283 32.11 -17.87 -15.81
N ALA A 284 31.17 -17.61 -14.92
CA ALA A 284 30.11 -18.53 -14.51
C ALA A 284 28.81 -18.36 -15.34
N THR A 285 28.81 -17.40 -16.28
CA THR A 285 27.75 -17.16 -17.27
C THR A 285 28.14 -17.74 -18.62
#